data_bdf1d418ab402ccffec68e0a90147a1c
#
_entry.id   bdf1d418ab402ccffec68e0a90147a1c
#
_cell.length_a   1.000
_cell.length_b   1.000
_cell.length_c   1.000
_cell.angle_alpha   90.00
_cell.angle_beta   90.00
_cell.angle_gamma   90.00
#
_symmetry.space_group_name_H-M   'P 1'
#
loop_
_entity.id
_entity.type
_entity.pdbx_description
1 polymer ?
#
loop_
_entity_poly.entity_id
_entity_poly.type
_entity_poly.pdbx_seq_one_letter_code
_entity_poly.pdbx_strand_id
1 'polypeptide(L)'
;QGKKIAYIYVPDQASMVFAKEMIQFMKDEYGVEPTYAVQAGEKETDFRSYLMKAKATNPDVIVLSGLVDETVRMLVQSYEVGIPKSVHRVANSVASKVEVPTNAGKAAVGVVYSAAFAASDTRPIAKKFVKKIKDTYGVTPGHDFSQMQDLLDMLKPALTKASAKFTGDLAADRLAVRDAIAGITNFTGLASGPISFCANGSPECRDGNKTPVMIKYSRGGKNWKTAVAGTVTFNPSDGL
;
A
#
# COMPACT_ATOMS: atom_id res chain seq x y z
N GLN A 1 -28.00 -2.55 -5.00
CA GLN A 1 -27.74 -3.41 -3.83
C GLN A 1 -26.32 -3.15 -3.37
N GLY A 2 -26.12 -2.78 -2.08
CA GLY A 2 -24.80 -2.52 -1.51
C GLY A 2 -23.91 -3.77 -1.54
N LYS A 3 -22.60 -3.58 -1.68
CA LYS A 3 -21.63 -4.67 -1.66
C LYS A 3 -21.47 -5.21 -0.24
N LYS A 4 -21.46 -6.54 -0.09
CA LYS A 4 -21.17 -7.22 1.17
C LYS A 4 -19.66 -7.39 1.32
N ILE A 5 -19.12 -6.89 2.43
CA ILE A 5 -17.67 -6.86 2.67
C ILE A 5 -17.38 -7.67 3.93
N ALA A 6 -16.44 -8.61 3.83
CA ALA A 6 -15.83 -9.26 4.98
C ALA A 6 -14.41 -8.72 5.18
N TYR A 7 -13.98 -8.59 6.43
CA TYR A 7 -12.68 -8.04 6.77
C TYR A 7 -11.97 -8.94 7.81
N ILE A 8 -10.76 -9.39 7.48
CA ILE A 8 -9.90 -10.16 8.39
C ILE A 8 -8.54 -9.44 8.46
N TYR A 9 -8.10 -9.11 9.68
CA TYR A 9 -6.84 -8.43 9.90
C TYR A 9 -6.08 -9.01 11.09
N VAL A 10 -4.76 -8.86 11.11
CA VAL A 10 -3.89 -9.31 12.18
C VAL A 10 -3.59 -8.19 13.18
N PRO A 11 -3.16 -8.52 14.43
CA PRO A 11 -2.98 -7.54 15.51
C PRO A 11 -1.65 -6.77 15.42
N ASP A 12 -1.16 -6.46 14.20
CA ASP A 12 -0.10 -5.48 14.04
C ASP A 12 -0.68 -4.06 13.94
N GLN A 13 0.08 -3.07 14.39
CA GLN A 13 -0.39 -1.70 14.46
C GLN A 13 -0.89 -1.16 13.12
N ALA A 14 -0.17 -1.45 12.03
CA ALA A 14 -0.55 -0.95 10.71
C ALA A 14 -1.85 -1.58 10.21
N SER A 15 -2.01 -2.90 10.38
CA SER A 15 -3.23 -3.61 9.98
C SER A 15 -4.45 -3.20 10.82
N MET A 16 -4.27 -2.96 12.14
CA MET A 16 -5.35 -2.51 13.02
C MET A 16 -5.81 -1.09 12.67
N VAL A 17 -4.87 -0.15 12.47
CA VAL A 17 -5.19 1.23 12.08
C VAL A 17 -5.88 1.22 10.73
N PHE A 18 -5.31 0.54 9.73
CA PHE A 18 -5.89 0.44 8.40
C PHE A 18 -7.30 -0.16 8.42
N ALA A 19 -7.54 -1.21 9.22
CA ALA A 19 -8.87 -1.80 9.35
C ALA A 19 -9.88 -0.82 9.95
N LYS A 20 -9.51 -0.17 11.06
CA LYS A 20 -10.37 0.80 11.73
C LYS A 20 -10.74 1.96 10.81
N GLU A 21 -9.76 2.59 10.19
CA GLU A 21 -9.97 3.73 9.29
C GLU A 21 -10.78 3.33 8.04
N MET A 22 -10.49 2.17 7.45
CA MET A 22 -11.23 1.68 6.29
C MET A 22 -12.70 1.36 6.64
N ILE A 23 -12.96 0.72 7.77
CA ILE A 23 -14.33 0.41 8.21
C ILE A 23 -15.11 1.69 8.49
N GLN A 24 -14.49 2.65 9.19
CA GLN A 24 -15.11 3.93 9.47
C GLN A 24 -15.40 4.71 8.18
N PHE A 25 -14.43 4.79 7.29
CA PHE A 25 -14.59 5.44 5.98
C PHE A 25 -15.73 4.81 5.15
N MET A 26 -15.81 3.49 5.09
CA MET A 26 -16.90 2.81 4.37
C MET A 26 -18.26 3.14 4.96
N LYS A 27 -18.33 3.25 6.29
CA LYS A 27 -19.56 3.61 7.00
C LYS A 27 -19.97 5.06 6.71
N ASP A 28 -19.04 5.99 6.84
CA ASP A 28 -19.32 7.43 6.74
C ASP A 28 -19.63 7.86 5.30
N GLU A 29 -18.86 7.38 4.34
CA GLU A 29 -18.96 7.81 2.94
C GLU A 29 -20.00 7.01 2.14
N TYR A 30 -20.18 5.73 2.47
CA TYR A 30 -21.02 4.83 1.66
C TYR A 30 -22.17 4.17 2.43
N GLY A 31 -22.26 4.39 3.74
CA GLY A 31 -23.25 3.72 4.59
C GLY A 31 -23.08 2.19 4.63
N VAL A 32 -21.87 1.70 4.38
CA VAL A 32 -21.57 0.26 4.28
C VAL A 32 -20.83 -0.20 5.54
N GLU A 33 -21.43 -1.13 6.27
CA GLU A 33 -20.76 -1.85 7.36
C GLU A 33 -20.33 -3.24 6.89
N PRO A 34 -19.17 -3.75 7.35
CA PRO A 34 -18.75 -5.11 7.03
C PRO A 34 -19.77 -6.12 7.55
N THR A 35 -20.11 -7.13 6.75
CA THR A 35 -20.93 -8.26 7.17
C THR A 35 -20.20 -9.21 8.11
N TYR A 36 -18.87 -9.11 8.12
CA TYR A 36 -17.98 -9.80 9.05
C TYR A 36 -16.68 -9.00 9.16
N ALA A 37 -16.28 -8.63 10.35
CA ALA A 37 -14.99 -8.01 10.62
C ALA A 37 -14.38 -8.67 11.85
N VAL A 38 -13.12 -9.10 11.74
CA VAL A 38 -12.45 -9.80 12.83
C VAL A 38 -10.95 -9.54 12.84
N GLN A 39 -10.43 -9.30 14.03
CA GLN A 39 -9.01 -9.38 14.32
C GLN A 39 -8.64 -10.85 14.60
N ALA A 40 -7.66 -11.35 13.87
CA ALA A 40 -7.11 -12.70 14.13
C ALA A 40 -6.27 -12.72 15.41
N GLY A 41 -5.97 -13.91 15.90
CA GLY A 41 -5.10 -14.08 17.06
C GLY A 41 -3.66 -13.61 16.81
N GLU A 42 -2.93 -13.33 17.88
CA GLU A 42 -1.50 -13.05 17.79
C GLU A 42 -0.75 -14.27 17.22
N LYS A 43 0.17 -14.04 16.29
CA LYS A 43 0.98 -15.08 15.64
C LYS A 43 0.15 -16.20 14.98
N GLU A 44 -1.07 -15.83 14.55
CA GLU A 44 -1.95 -16.79 13.90
C GLU A 44 -1.33 -17.33 12.60
N THR A 45 -1.45 -18.63 12.40
CA THR A 45 -0.95 -19.31 11.21
C THR A 45 -2.04 -20.06 10.44
N ASP A 46 -3.19 -20.32 11.07
CA ASP A 46 -4.33 -20.98 10.48
C ASP A 46 -5.57 -20.08 10.44
N PHE A 47 -5.77 -19.40 9.35
CA PHE A 47 -6.88 -18.48 9.13
C PHE A 47 -8.16 -19.15 8.61
N ARG A 48 -8.18 -20.49 8.45
CA ARG A 48 -9.32 -21.19 7.82
C ARG A 48 -10.63 -20.97 8.57
N SER A 49 -10.61 -20.96 9.91
CA SER A 49 -11.81 -20.73 10.72
C SER A 49 -12.39 -19.33 10.48
N TYR A 50 -11.55 -18.32 10.40
CA TYR A 50 -11.95 -16.94 10.10
C TYR A 50 -12.49 -16.83 8.67
N LEU A 51 -11.81 -17.43 7.72
CA LEU A 51 -12.17 -17.44 6.30
C LEU A 51 -13.49 -18.19 6.04
N MET A 52 -13.76 -19.28 6.75
CA MET A 52 -15.06 -19.97 6.66
C MET A 52 -16.20 -19.12 7.22
N LYS A 53 -15.99 -18.44 8.34
CA LYS A 53 -16.98 -17.50 8.89
C LYS A 53 -17.25 -16.34 7.92
N ALA A 54 -16.19 -15.75 7.35
CA ALA A 54 -16.31 -14.73 6.31
C ALA A 54 -17.09 -15.26 5.10
N LYS A 55 -16.76 -16.46 4.60
CA LYS A 55 -17.45 -17.10 3.48
C LYS A 55 -18.94 -17.30 3.74
N ALA A 56 -19.33 -17.67 4.98
CA ALA A 56 -20.72 -17.89 5.37
C ALA A 56 -21.60 -16.63 5.26
N THR A 57 -21.00 -15.43 5.28
CA THR A 57 -21.73 -14.18 5.06
C THR A 57 -22.02 -13.88 3.58
N ASN A 58 -21.57 -14.73 2.67
CA ASN A 58 -21.66 -14.55 1.22
C ASN A 58 -21.18 -13.17 0.77
N PRO A 59 -19.90 -12.82 1.03
CA PRO A 59 -19.35 -11.51 0.70
C PRO A 59 -19.10 -11.38 -0.80
N ASP A 60 -19.22 -10.15 -1.32
CA ASP A 60 -18.75 -9.78 -2.66
C ASP A 60 -17.24 -9.48 -2.64
N VAL A 61 -16.76 -8.97 -1.51
CA VAL A 61 -15.36 -8.58 -1.29
C VAL A 61 -14.89 -9.13 0.04
N ILE A 62 -13.67 -9.65 0.06
CA ILE A 62 -12.96 -9.99 1.29
C ILE A 62 -11.66 -9.20 1.37
N VAL A 63 -11.48 -8.44 2.44
CA VAL A 63 -10.26 -7.68 2.73
C VAL A 63 -9.40 -8.50 3.68
N LEU A 64 -8.14 -8.69 3.30
CA LEU A 64 -7.16 -9.49 4.01
C LEU A 64 -5.95 -8.59 4.34
N SER A 65 -5.83 -8.19 5.60
CA SER A 65 -4.78 -7.26 6.04
C SER A 65 -3.85 -7.91 7.05
N GLY A 66 -2.59 -8.03 6.69
CA GLY A 66 -1.54 -8.63 7.52
C GLY A 66 -0.15 -8.25 7.01
N LEU A 67 0.86 -8.74 7.69
CA LEU A 67 2.24 -8.72 7.20
C LEU A 67 2.41 -9.74 6.07
N VAL A 68 3.63 -9.91 5.58
CA VAL A 68 3.89 -10.75 4.38
C VAL A 68 3.39 -12.18 4.56
N ASP A 69 3.81 -12.83 5.65
CA ASP A 69 3.51 -14.25 5.86
C ASP A 69 2.02 -14.51 6.10
N GLU A 70 1.37 -13.65 6.91
CA GLU A 70 -0.06 -13.74 7.16
C GLU A 70 -0.86 -13.47 5.90
N THR A 71 -0.46 -12.47 5.10
CA THR A 71 -1.12 -12.19 3.82
C THR A 71 -1.02 -13.39 2.88
N VAL A 72 0.17 -14.00 2.75
CA VAL A 72 0.35 -15.22 1.95
C VAL A 72 -0.55 -16.34 2.45
N ARG A 73 -0.55 -16.59 3.78
CA ARG A 73 -1.38 -17.66 4.39
C ARG A 73 -2.87 -17.41 4.17
N MET A 74 -3.34 -16.19 4.43
CA MET A 74 -4.75 -15.84 4.21
C MET A 74 -5.15 -16.04 2.74
N LEU A 75 -4.32 -15.64 1.79
CA LEU A 75 -4.59 -15.85 0.36
C LEU A 75 -4.65 -17.34 0.01
N VAL A 76 -3.65 -18.14 0.40
CA VAL A 76 -3.59 -19.58 0.12
C VAL A 76 -4.77 -20.30 0.77
N GLN A 77 -5.01 -20.05 2.05
CA GLN A 77 -6.09 -20.69 2.80
C GLN A 77 -7.47 -20.25 2.32
N SER A 78 -7.63 -19.00 1.83
CA SER A 78 -8.89 -18.57 1.20
C SER A 78 -9.23 -19.40 -0.05
N TYR A 79 -8.20 -19.83 -0.77
CA TYR A 79 -8.36 -20.72 -1.91
C TYR A 79 -8.70 -22.16 -1.46
N GLU A 80 -8.03 -22.65 -0.41
CA GLU A 80 -8.23 -24.00 0.14
C GLU A 80 -9.64 -24.19 0.74
N VAL A 81 -10.17 -23.20 1.47
CA VAL A 81 -11.54 -23.26 2.01
C VAL A 81 -12.61 -23.01 0.93
N GLY A 82 -12.20 -22.85 -0.31
CA GLY A 82 -13.10 -22.73 -1.45
C GLY A 82 -13.90 -21.41 -1.45
N ILE A 83 -13.29 -20.27 -1.09
CA ILE A 83 -13.92 -18.97 -1.35
C ILE A 83 -14.01 -18.81 -2.86
N PRO A 84 -15.21 -18.54 -3.42
CA PRO A 84 -15.42 -18.47 -4.86
C PRO A 84 -14.51 -17.45 -5.54
N LYS A 85 -14.14 -17.68 -6.80
CA LYS A 85 -13.36 -16.73 -7.61
C LYS A 85 -14.11 -15.44 -7.90
N SER A 86 -15.44 -15.46 -7.82
CA SER A 86 -16.31 -14.28 -7.93
C SER A 86 -16.17 -13.31 -6.74
N VAL A 87 -15.71 -13.80 -5.59
CA VAL A 87 -15.42 -12.95 -4.42
C VAL A 87 -14.09 -12.23 -4.65
N HIS A 88 -14.12 -10.91 -4.72
CA HIS A 88 -12.93 -10.11 -4.89
C HIS A 88 -12.07 -10.13 -3.62
N ARG A 89 -10.79 -10.43 -3.78
CA ARG A 89 -9.81 -10.38 -2.69
C ARG A 89 -9.04 -9.07 -2.76
N VAL A 90 -9.08 -8.34 -1.68
CA VAL A 90 -8.34 -7.08 -1.50
C VAL A 90 -7.32 -7.29 -0.40
N ALA A 91 -6.10 -6.84 -0.61
CA ALA A 91 -5.05 -6.86 0.41
C ALA A 91 -4.51 -5.45 0.64
N ASN A 92 -3.85 -5.24 1.78
CA ASN A 92 -3.13 -4.00 2.05
C ASN A 92 -1.88 -3.87 1.14
N SER A 93 -1.15 -2.77 1.27
CA SER A 93 0.04 -2.46 0.46
C SER A 93 1.18 -3.48 0.60
N VAL A 94 1.19 -4.28 1.66
CA VAL A 94 2.12 -5.40 1.85
C VAL A 94 2.08 -6.39 0.69
N ALA A 95 0.93 -6.54 0.05
CA ALA A 95 0.80 -7.36 -1.15
C ALA A 95 1.71 -6.92 -2.32
N SER A 96 2.27 -5.71 -2.29
CA SER A 96 3.26 -5.27 -3.29
C SER A 96 4.62 -5.94 -3.16
N LYS A 97 4.91 -6.62 -2.04
CA LYS A 97 6.18 -7.31 -1.81
C LYS A 97 6.26 -8.58 -2.65
N VAL A 98 7.44 -8.83 -3.23
CA VAL A 98 7.68 -9.93 -4.18
C VAL A 98 7.36 -11.32 -3.60
N GLU A 99 7.53 -11.46 -2.30
CA GLU A 99 7.27 -12.70 -1.57
C GLU A 99 5.79 -13.09 -1.63
N VAL A 100 4.88 -12.10 -1.62
CA VAL A 100 3.44 -12.38 -1.61
C VAL A 100 2.99 -13.10 -2.89
N PRO A 101 3.16 -12.55 -4.11
CA PRO A 101 2.73 -13.29 -5.30
C PRO A 101 3.57 -14.55 -5.58
N THR A 102 4.84 -14.56 -5.14
CA THR A 102 5.73 -15.70 -5.33
C THR A 102 5.25 -16.89 -4.50
N ASN A 103 4.97 -16.68 -3.22
CA ASN A 103 4.63 -17.73 -2.27
C ASN A 103 3.13 -18.09 -2.30
N ALA A 104 2.25 -17.12 -2.55
CA ALA A 104 0.82 -17.39 -2.71
C ALA A 104 0.48 -18.07 -4.04
N GLY A 105 1.36 -18.02 -5.04
CA GLY A 105 1.19 -18.70 -6.31
C GLY A 105 -0.13 -18.38 -6.99
N LYS A 106 -0.91 -19.42 -7.35
CA LYS A 106 -2.23 -19.26 -7.97
C LYS A 106 -3.24 -18.50 -7.12
N ALA A 107 -3.07 -18.49 -5.80
CA ALA A 107 -3.98 -17.81 -4.89
C ALA A 107 -3.82 -16.28 -4.93
N ALA A 108 -2.71 -15.76 -5.44
CA ALA A 108 -2.52 -14.34 -5.67
C ALA A 108 -3.29 -13.82 -6.89
N VAL A 109 -3.65 -14.68 -7.85
CA VAL A 109 -4.29 -14.25 -9.09
C VAL A 109 -5.65 -13.60 -8.81
N GLY A 110 -5.83 -12.37 -9.32
CA GLY A 110 -7.05 -11.59 -9.13
C GLY A 110 -7.08 -10.76 -7.85
N VAL A 111 -6.10 -10.91 -6.96
CA VAL A 111 -5.97 -10.06 -5.76
C VAL A 111 -5.67 -8.63 -6.18
N VAL A 112 -6.38 -7.69 -5.56
CA VAL A 112 -6.22 -6.24 -5.74
C VAL A 112 -5.59 -5.65 -4.48
N TYR A 113 -4.69 -4.72 -4.65
CA TYR A 113 -4.10 -3.96 -3.55
C TYR A 113 -3.78 -2.53 -3.98
N SER A 114 -3.66 -1.61 -3.03
CA SER A 114 -3.24 -0.24 -3.28
C SER A 114 -1.74 -0.10 -3.04
N ALA A 115 -1.06 0.68 -3.86
CA ALA A 115 0.34 1.03 -3.67
C ALA A 115 0.67 2.36 -4.36
N ALA A 116 1.78 2.98 -3.97
CA ALA A 116 2.24 4.21 -4.61
C ALA A 116 2.92 3.98 -5.97
N PHE A 117 3.24 2.73 -6.31
CA PHE A 117 3.98 2.38 -7.52
C PHE A 117 3.60 0.99 -8.03
N ALA A 118 3.52 0.85 -9.34
CA ALA A 118 3.36 -0.44 -10.03
C ALA A 118 4.56 -0.70 -10.95
N ALA A 119 5.14 -1.90 -10.90
CA ALA A 119 6.21 -2.28 -11.83
C ALA A 119 5.75 -2.35 -13.30
N SER A 120 4.45 -2.34 -13.54
CA SER A 120 3.82 -2.24 -14.86
C SER A 120 3.56 -0.80 -15.31
N ASP A 121 3.99 0.20 -14.56
CA ASP A 121 3.89 1.61 -14.92
C ASP A 121 4.61 1.88 -16.25
N THR A 122 3.91 2.57 -17.16
CA THR A 122 4.39 2.83 -18.52
C THR A 122 5.23 4.10 -18.66
N ARG A 123 5.29 4.93 -17.63
CA ARG A 123 6.09 6.17 -17.63
C ARG A 123 7.57 5.86 -17.89
N PRO A 124 8.30 6.71 -18.67
CA PRO A 124 9.72 6.47 -18.97
C PRO A 124 10.60 6.32 -17.72
N ILE A 125 10.38 7.14 -16.69
CA ILE A 125 11.09 7.09 -15.41
C ILE A 125 10.90 5.73 -14.72
N ALA A 126 9.66 5.23 -14.69
CA ALA A 126 9.33 3.95 -14.08
C ALA A 126 9.96 2.77 -14.84
N LYS A 127 9.88 2.77 -16.17
CA LYS A 127 10.52 1.74 -17.01
C LYS A 127 12.03 1.69 -16.80
N LYS A 128 12.70 2.86 -16.77
CA LYS A 128 14.14 2.96 -16.51
C LYS A 128 14.50 2.40 -15.14
N PHE A 129 13.72 2.75 -14.12
CA PHE A 129 13.91 2.26 -12.76
C PHE A 129 13.73 0.75 -12.66
N VAL A 130 12.62 0.21 -13.18
CA VAL A 130 12.36 -1.23 -13.19
C VAL A 130 13.48 -1.99 -13.88
N LYS A 131 13.94 -1.49 -15.05
CA LYS A 131 15.05 -2.09 -15.76
C LYS A 131 16.33 -2.08 -14.93
N LYS A 132 16.69 -0.93 -14.32
CA LYS A 132 17.88 -0.81 -13.47
C LYS A 132 17.88 -1.82 -12.32
N ILE A 133 16.75 -1.93 -11.59
CA ILE A 133 16.65 -2.86 -10.46
C ILE A 133 16.75 -4.31 -10.93
N LYS A 134 16.08 -4.66 -12.01
CA LYS A 134 16.15 -6.01 -12.59
C LYS A 134 17.56 -6.37 -13.04
N ASP A 135 18.24 -5.47 -13.75
CA ASP A 135 19.60 -5.71 -14.25
C ASP A 135 20.61 -5.84 -13.13
N THR A 136 20.41 -5.09 -12.03
CA THR A 136 21.37 -5.05 -10.92
C THR A 136 21.13 -6.17 -9.89
N TYR A 137 19.88 -6.46 -9.58
CA TYR A 137 19.51 -7.33 -8.45
C TYR A 137 18.69 -8.57 -8.86
N GLY A 138 18.29 -8.71 -10.13
CA GLY A 138 17.51 -9.83 -10.61
C GLY A 138 16.03 -9.85 -10.14
N VAL A 139 15.57 -8.78 -9.48
CA VAL A 139 14.21 -8.72 -8.89
C VAL A 139 13.33 -7.68 -9.56
N THR A 140 12.04 -7.91 -9.55
CA THR A 140 11.06 -6.88 -9.95
C THR A 140 10.80 -5.97 -8.74
N PRO A 141 11.01 -4.64 -8.83
CA PRO A 141 10.80 -3.75 -7.69
C PRO A 141 9.32 -3.63 -7.34
N GLY A 142 9.01 -3.68 -6.05
CA GLY A 142 7.73 -3.28 -5.48
C GLY A 142 7.70 -1.80 -5.13
N HIS A 143 6.63 -1.36 -4.45
CA HIS A 143 6.47 0.05 -4.09
C HIS A 143 7.52 0.53 -3.07
N ASP A 144 8.02 -0.34 -2.19
CA ASP A 144 9.05 0.01 -1.20
C ASP A 144 10.32 0.51 -1.88
N PHE A 145 10.75 -0.17 -2.96
CA PHE A 145 11.92 0.25 -3.76
C PHE A 145 11.73 1.63 -4.37
N SER A 146 10.52 1.91 -4.87
CA SER A 146 10.22 3.21 -5.49
C SER A 146 10.16 4.33 -4.46
N GLN A 147 9.58 4.06 -3.29
CA GLN A 147 9.51 5.04 -2.19
C GLN A 147 10.91 5.38 -1.67
N MET A 148 11.81 4.37 -1.54
CA MET A 148 13.19 4.62 -1.17
C MET A 148 13.94 5.46 -2.20
N GLN A 149 13.75 5.20 -3.50
CA GLN A 149 14.35 6.02 -4.54
C GLN A 149 13.84 7.45 -4.50
N ASP A 150 12.52 7.64 -4.41
CA ASP A 150 11.91 8.97 -4.31
C ASP A 150 12.38 9.71 -3.05
N LEU A 151 12.49 9.01 -1.91
CA LEU A 151 13.03 9.58 -0.69
C LEU A 151 14.45 10.11 -0.89
N LEU A 152 15.34 9.32 -1.51
CA LEU A 152 16.71 9.74 -1.78
C LEU A 152 16.77 10.95 -2.74
N ASP A 153 15.93 10.92 -3.78
CA ASP A 153 15.87 11.98 -4.78
C ASP A 153 15.30 13.30 -4.19
N MET A 154 14.43 13.23 -3.18
CA MET A 154 13.93 14.39 -2.43
C MET A 154 14.92 14.87 -1.37
N LEU A 155 15.53 13.94 -0.61
CA LEU A 155 16.42 14.30 0.50
C LEU A 155 17.71 14.96 0.04
N LYS A 156 18.32 14.48 -1.03
CA LYS A 156 19.60 15.04 -1.50
C LYS A 156 19.56 16.54 -1.74
N PRO A 157 18.65 17.10 -2.56
CA PRO A 157 18.56 18.56 -2.75
C PRO A 157 18.10 19.29 -1.49
N ALA A 158 17.22 18.69 -0.67
CA ALA A 158 16.79 19.29 0.59
C ALA A 158 17.94 19.44 1.58
N LEU A 159 18.76 18.40 1.76
CA LEU A 159 19.94 18.45 2.61
C LEU A 159 21.00 19.41 2.09
N THR A 160 21.23 19.47 0.78
CA THR A 160 22.11 20.46 0.17
C THR A 160 21.64 21.89 0.47
N LYS A 161 20.36 22.15 0.37
CA LYS A 161 19.76 23.47 0.72
C LYS A 161 19.87 23.77 2.22
N ALA A 162 19.64 22.78 3.07
CA ALA A 162 19.75 22.92 4.52
C ALA A 162 21.19 23.16 4.98
N SER A 163 22.15 22.42 4.43
CA SER A 163 23.56 22.51 4.83
C SER A 163 24.18 23.90 4.60
N ALA A 164 23.67 24.66 3.64
CA ALA A 164 24.06 26.05 3.44
C ALA A 164 23.69 26.98 4.60
N LYS A 165 22.82 26.52 5.52
CA LYS A 165 22.34 27.27 6.70
C LYS A 165 22.87 26.69 8.01
N PHE A 166 23.75 25.68 7.97
CA PHE A 166 24.26 25.06 9.18
C PHE A 166 25.19 26.01 9.95
N THR A 167 24.94 26.11 11.24
CA THR A 167 25.65 26.94 12.17
C THR A 167 26.56 26.18 13.11
N GLY A 168 26.43 24.84 13.16
CA GLY A 168 27.03 23.96 14.15
C GLY A 168 26.21 23.84 15.43
N ASP A 169 25.14 24.60 15.59
CA ASP A 169 24.13 24.36 16.61
C ASP A 169 23.16 23.27 16.13
N LEU A 170 23.14 22.17 16.87
CA LEU A 170 22.38 20.98 16.48
C LEU A 170 20.88 21.23 16.38
N ALA A 171 20.32 22.10 17.24
CA ALA A 171 18.89 22.40 17.22
C ALA A 171 18.53 23.24 15.99
N ALA A 172 19.31 24.29 15.72
CA ALA A 172 19.14 25.15 14.55
C ALA A 172 19.34 24.36 13.24
N ASP A 173 20.35 23.50 13.17
CA ASP A 173 20.66 22.71 11.98
C ASP A 173 19.55 21.68 11.68
N ARG A 174 18.98 21.03 12.71
CA ARG A 174 17.80 20.14 12.57
C ARG A 174 16.56 20.89 12.07
N LEU A 175 16.33 22.11 12.54
CA LEU A 175 15.24 22.94 12.05
C LEU A 175 15.46 23.30 10.57
N ALA A 176 16.68 23.64 10.17
CA ALA A 176 16.99 23.91 8.77
C ALA A 176 16.70 22.70 7.85
N VAL A 177 17.03 21.48 8.30
CA VAL A 177 16.70 20.25 7.57
C VAL A 177 15.19 20.03 7.49
N ARG A 178 14.47 20.17 8.62
CA ARG A 178 13.02 20.04 8.67
C ARG A 178 12.34 20.99 7.68
N ASP A 179 12.74 22.26 7.71
CA ASP A 179 12.14 23.29 6.87
C ASP A 179 12.45 23.09 5.38
N ALA A 180 13.64 22.57 5.08
CA ALA A 180 14.00 22.23 3.70
C ALA A 180 13.16 21.05 3.15
N ILE A 181 12.84 20.04 3.99
CA ILE A 181 11.96 18.94 3.62
C ILE A 181 10.50 19.41 3.50
N ALA A 182 10.03 20.18 4.47
CA ALA A 182 8.67 20.74 4.45
C ALA A 182 8.41 21.65 3.24
N GLY A 183 9.46 22.29 2.73
CA GLY A 183 9.39 23.13 1.53
C GLY A 183 9.42 22.36 0.19
N ILE A 184 9.43 21.04 0.19
CA ILE A 184 9.34 20.25 -1.06
C ILE A 184 7.91 20.32 -1.60
N THR A 185 7.79 20.80 -2.84
CA THR A 185 6.51 20.91 -3.54
C THR A 185 6.60 20.35 -4.95
N ASN A 186 5.52 19.70 -5.40
CA ASN A 186 5.38 19.17 -6.77
C ASN A 186 6.52 18.23 -7.21
N PHE A 187 7.13 17.50 -6.27
CA PHE A 187 8.15 16.53 -6.62
C PHE A 187 7.52 15.40 -7.44
N THR A 188 8.00 15.19 -8.65
CA THR A 188 7.56 14.11 -9.54
C THR A 188 8.63 13.03 -9.56
N GLY A 189 8.35 11.92 -8.91
CA GLY A 189 9.22 10.75 -8.82
C GLY A 189 8.59 9.50 -9.44
N LEU A 190 8.91 8.37 -8.83
CA LEU A 190 8.40 7.05 -9.20
C LEU A 190 6.99 6.80 -8.66
N ALA A 191 6.68 7.34 -7.46
CA ALA A 191 5.34 7.27 -6.91
C ALA A 191 4.34 7.96 -7.86
N SER A 192 3.09 7.51 -7.78
CA SER A 192 2.03 8.08 -8.61
C SER A 192 1.69 9.49 -8.15
N GLY A 193 1.65 10.42 -9.09
CA GLY A 193 1.34 11.82 -8.84
C GLY A 193 2.49 12.62 -8.20
N PRO A 194 2.37 13.95 -8.23
CA PRO A 194 3.34 14.84 -7.59
C PRO A 194 3.22 14.76 -6.06
N ILE A 195 4.35 14.79 -5.37
CA ILE A 195 4.43 14.80 -3.91
C ILE A 195 4.73 16.23 -3.46
N SER A 196 3.89 16.74 -2.57
CA SER A 196 4.12 18.01 -1.87
C SER A 196 3.91 17.77 -0.38
N PHE A 197 4.84 18.28 0.43
CA PHE A 197 4.62 18.37 1.86
C PHE A 197 3.89 19.69 2.16
N CYS A 198 3.16 19.72 3.26
CA CYS A 198 2.43 20.92 3.68
C CYS A 198 1.42 21.47 2.66
N ALA A 199 0.91 20.64 1.73
CA ALA A 199 -0.03 21.05 0.71
C ALA A 199 -1.35 21.62 1.28
N ASN A 200 -1.72 21.21 2.50
CA ASN A 200 -2.91 21.68 3.23
C ASN A 200 -2.66 22.92 4.09
N GLY A 201 -1.44 23.48 4.07
CA GLY A 201 -1.08 24.68 4.86
C GLY A 201 -0.94 24.44 6.36
N SER A 202 -1.06 23.20 6.85
CA SER A 202 -0.82 22.90 8.27
C SER A 202 0.64 23.05 8.63
N PRO A 203 0.99 23.79 9.69
CA PRO A 203 2.37 23.92 10.15
C PRO A 203 2.95 22.60 10.68
N GLU A 204 2.09 21.63 11.01
CA GLU A 204 2.47 20.30 11.47
C GLU A 204 2.52 19.26 10.35
N CYS A 205 2.37 19.68 9.09
CA CYS A 205 2.32 18.79 7.97
C CYS A 205 3.61 17.96 7.85
N ARG A 206 3.47 16.66 8.01
CA ARG A 206 4.55 15.67 7.95
C ARG A 206 4.33 14.65 6.84
N ASP A 207 3.14 14.63 6.27
CA ASP A 207 2.76 13.73 5.20
C ASP A 207 2.75 14.45 3.85
N GLY A 208 3.37 13.80 2.86
CA GLY A 208 3.23 14.21 1.48
C GLY A 208 1.93 13.66 0.89
N ASN A 209 1.22 14.48 0.14
CA ASN A 209 0.08 14.01 -0.64
C ASN A 209 0.55 12.94 -1.63
N LYS A 210 -0.22 11.89 -1.79
CA LYS A 210 0.10 10.74 -2.66
C LYS A 210 -1.14 10.32 -3.44
N THR A 211 -0.93 9.89 -4.66
CA THR A 211 -2.00 9.28 -5.46
C THR A 211 -1.74 7.77 -5.53
N PRO A 212 -2.48 6.94 -4.77
CA PRO A 212 -2.31 5.50 -4.85
C PRO A 212 -2.82 4.96 -6.17
N VAL A 213 -2.20 3.89 -6.64
CA VAL A 213 -2.69 3.09 -7.76
C VAL A 213 -3.25 1.78 -7.24
N MET A 214 -4.39 1.37 -7.80
CA MET A 214 -4.94 0.04 -7.57
C MET A 214 -4.26 -0.94 -8.52
N ILE A 215 -3.68 -1.98 -7.96
CA ILE A 215 -2.89 -2.98 -8.69
C ILE A 215 -3.56 -4.33 -8.54
N LYS A 216 -3.64 -5.07 -9.65
CA LYS A 216 -4.20 -6.42 -9.68
C LYS A 216 -3.16 -7.41 -10.16
N TYR A 217 -3.03 -8.53 -9.47
CA TYR A 217 -2.22 -9.63 -9.96
C TYR A 217 -2.92 -10.36 -11.11
N SER A 218 -2.28 -10.38 -12.27
CA SER A 218 -2.72 -11.18 -13.43
C SER A 218 -2.08 -12.56 -13.48
N ARG A 219 -0.96 -12.76 -12.78
CA ARG A 219 -0.27 -14.03 -12.61
C ARG A 219 0.43 -14.06 -11.25
N GLY A 220 0.41 -15.22 -10.59
CA GLY A 220 1.17 -15.50 -9.37
C GLY A 220 2.33 -16.47 -9.61
N GLY A 221 3.08 -16.81 -8.54
CA GLY A 221 4.24 -17.68 -8.57
C GLY A 221 5.51 -16.96 -9.02
N LYS A 222 6.56 -17.72 -9.37
CA LYS A 222 7.88 -17.16 -9.73
C LYS A 222 7.84 -16.14 -10.89
N ASN A 223 6.88 -16.30 -11.81
CA ASN A 223 6.69 -15.41 -12.97
C ASN A 223 5.47 -14.51 -12.80
N TRP A 224 5.25 -14.00 -11.61
CA TRP A 224 4.12 -13.12 -11.31
C TRP A 224 4.10 -11.85 -12.19
N LYS A 225 2.91 -11.36 -12.44
CA LYS A 225 2.65 -10.14 -13.20
C LYS A 225 1.55 -9.33 -12.56
N THR A 226 1.64 -8.03 -12.68
CA THR A 226 0.61 -7.08 -12.27
C THR A 226 0.10 -6.27 -13.44
N ALA A 227 -1.10 -5.72 -13.27
CA ALA A 227 -1.65 -4.68 -14.11
C ALA A 227 -2.22 -3.58 -13.21
N VAL A 228 -2.14 -2.34 -13.64
CA VAL A 228 -2.86 -1.24 -12.98
C VAL A 228 -4.34 -1.47 -13.23
N ALA A 229 -5.11 -1.60 -12.15
CA ALA A 229 -6.55 -1.81 -12.21
C ALA A 229 -7.35 -0.50 -12.12
N GLY A 230 -6.70 0.57 -11.63
CA GLY A 230 -7.29 1.90 -11.51
C GLY A 230 -6.34 2.85 -10.78
N THR A 231 -6.67 4.12 -10.81
CA THR A 231 -6.04 5.16 -10.00
C THR A 231 -7.12 5.76 -9.10
N VAL A 232 -6.75 6.05 -7.85
CA VAL A 232 -7.60 6.80 -6.94
C VAL A 232 -6.96 8.18 -6.81
N THR A 233 -7.68 9.22 -7.22
CA THR A 233 -7.24 10.59 -6.96
C THR A 233 -7.67 10.91 -5.53
N PHE A 234 -6.71 11.06 -4.66
CA PHE A 234 -6.94 11.59 -3.31
C PHE A 234 -6.90 13.11 -3.38
N ASN A 235 -7.99 13.75 -2.99
CA ASN A 235 -8.04 15.20 -2.88
C ASN A 235 -7.81 15.56 -1.41
N PRO A 236 -6.70 16.23 -1.05
CA PRO A 236 -6.41 16.59 0.35
C PRO A 236 -7.47 17.51 0.99
N SER A 237 -8.36 18.11 0.17
CA SER A 237 -9.48 18.91 0.65
C SER A 237 -10.65 18.09 1.17
N ASP A 238 -10.66 16.77 0.96
CA ASP A 238 -11.76 15.89 1.36
C ASP A 238 -11.66 15.46 2.84
N GLY A 239 -10.80 16.11 3.60
CA GLY A 239 -10.74 16.13 5.07
C GLY A 239 -10.50 14.76 5.70
N LEU A 240 -9.24 14.37 5.86
CA LEU A 240 -8.81 13.42 6.90
C LEU A 240 -8.17 14.20 8.03
#